data_d494cc9fd1a604e30c43b8397bc6430c
#
_entry.id   d494cc9fd1a604e30c43b8397bc6430c
#
_cell.length_a   1.000
_cell.length_b   1.000
_cell.length_c   1.000
_cell.angle_alpha   90.00
_cell.angle_beta   90.00
_cell.angle_gamma   90.00
#
_symmetry.space_group_name_H-M   'P 1'
#
loop_
_entity.id
_entity.type
_entity.pdbx_description
1 polymer ?
#
loop_
_entity_poly.entity_id
_entity_poly.type
_entity_poly.pdbx_seq_one_letter_code
_entity_poly.pdbx_strand_id
1 'polypeptide(L)'
;KLQKVVADYPGEWLPEPVATDGADAQIEKEEVLSYSLMVLLEKLNPRQRGVFILKEAFDYEHEEIADVLGISVDNSRQLLNRARKQLQKENIQHDPAVKAGSIDKYVHAIQSGDAARVEELLTEDIVAVSDGGGKVPAATKPFFGRHDVAAFITGIFGKFYSAARIESGEVNHQPALFFYVNEHLSTCQIFSFEKDGLKNIFFMRNPEKLKSIT
;
A
#
# COMPACT_ATOMS: atom_id res chain seq x y z
N LYS A 1 -12.86 10.08 -16.56
CA LYS A 1 -11.62 10.90 -16.43
C LYS A 1 -10.52 10.16 -15.65
N LEU A 2 -10.81 9.49 -14.53
CA LEU A 2 -9.81 8.75 -13.71
C LEU A 2 -9.12 7.61 -14.48
N GLN A 3 -9.86 6.81 -15.26
CA GLN A 3 -9.26 5.72 -16.05
C GLN A 3 -8.21 6.20 -17.07
N LYS A 4 -8.41 7.40 -17.65
CA LYS A 4 -7.46 7.97 -18.62
C LYS A 4 -6.17 8.46 -17.94
N VAL A 5 -6.27 8.95 -16.71
CA VAL A 5 -5.13 9.42 -15.92
C VAL A 5 -4.24 8.25 -15.53
N VAL A 6 -4.81 7.08 -15.19
CA VAL A 6 -4.03 5.88 -14.82
C VAL A 6 -3.34 5.26 -16.05
N ALA A 7 -3.97 5.31 -17.24
CA ALA A 7 -3.38 4.75 -18.47
C ALA A 7 -2.13 5.50 -18.94
N ASP A 8 -2.03 6.81 -18.65
CA ASP A 8 -0.91 7.68 -19.03
C ASP A 8 0.08 7.90 -17.86
N TYR A 9 -0.12 7.21 -16.71
CA TYR A 9 0.73 7.39 -15.53
C TYR A 9 2.07 6.69 -15.69
N PRO A 10 3.20 7.36 -15.49
CA PRO A 10 4.51 6.77 -15.66
C PRO A 10 4.88 5.87 -14.49
N GLY A 11 4.91 4.56 -14.73
CA GLY A 11 5.18 3.53 -13.73
C GLY A 11 3.92 3.09 -12.99
N GLU A 12 4.12 2.50 -11.81
CA GLU A 12 3.02 2.00 -10.97
C GLU A 12 2.32 3.15 -10.23
N TRP A 13 1.00 3.11 -10.23
CA TRP A 13 0.18 4.04 -9.47
C TRP A 13 -0.21 3.42 -8.13
N LEU A 14 0.04 4.12 -7.04
CA LEU A 14 -0.38 3.75 -5.69
C LEU A 14 -1.44 4.74 -5.18
N PRO A 15 -2.42 4.31 -4.37
CA PRO A 15 -3.40 5.21 -3.74
C PRO A 15 -2.72 6.29 -2.90
N GLU A 16 -3.41 7.41 -2.69
CA GLU A 16 -2.94 8.47 -1.80
C GLU A 16 -3.00 7.97 -0.35
N PRO A 17 -1.87 8.02 0.39
CA PRO A 17 -1.82 7.55 1.76
C PRO A 17 -2.50 8.54 2.72
N VAL A 18 -2.99 8.04 3.87
CA VAL A 18 -3.60 8.85 4.93
C VAL A 18 -2.89 8.54 6.25
N ALA A 19 -2.37 9.56 6.94
CA ALA A 19 -1.79 9.37 8.26
C ALA A 19 -2.89 8.97 9.26
N THR A 20 -2.65 7.90 10.02
CA THR A 20 -3.59 7.39 11.03
C THR A 20 -3.00 7.39 12.44
N ASP A 21 -1.74 7.77 12.60
CA ASP A 21 -1.07 8.03 13.86
C ASP A 21 -1.08 9.55 14.13
N GLY A 22 -1.53 9.95 15.30
CA GLY A 22 -1.48 11.33 15.77
C GLY A 22 -2.79 11.84 16.35
N ALA A 23 -2.67 12.84 17.24
CA ALA A 23 -3.80 13.47 17.92
C ALA A 23 -4.67 14.34 16.99
N ASP A 24 -4.16 14.71 15.82
CA ASP A 24 -4.82 15.56 14.83
C ASP A 24 -5.50 14.80 13.68
N ALA A 25 -5.52 13.47 13.71
CA ALA A 25 -6.29 12.68 12.75
C ALA A 25 -7.78 12.95 12.94
N GLN A 26 -8.29 13.97 12.24
CA GLN A 26 -9.71 14.40 12.25
C GLN A 26 -10.66 13.39 11.59
N ILE A 27 -10.12 12.33 11.02
CA ILE A 27 -10.90 11.26 10.39
C ILE A 27 -11.13 10.20 11.45
N GLU A 28 -12.39 9.80 11.65
CA GLU A 28 -12.71 8.65 12.51
C GLU A 28 -11.92 7.44 11.99
N LYS A 29 -11.03 6.90 12.83
CA LYS A 29 -10.09 5.82 12.45
C LYS A 29 -10.80 4.61 11.84
N GLU A 30 -12.04 4.36 12.22
CA GLU A 30 -12.87 3.26 11.73
C GLU A 30 -13.27 3.38 10.26
N GLU A 31 -13.21 4.59 9.67
CA GLU A 31 -13.60 4.83 8.28
C GLU A 31 -12.43 4.71 7.27
N VAL A 32 -11.19 4.59 7.76
CA VAL A 32 -10.01 4.52 6.89
C VAL A 32 -9.73 3.07 6.49
N LEU A 33 -9.75 2.80 5.19
CA LEU A 33 -9.36 1.48 4.66
C LEU A 33 -7.85 1.24 4.80
N SER A 34 -7.45 0.00 5.07
CA SER A 34 -6.04 -0.37 5.08
C SER A 34 -5.39 -0.11 3.71
N TYR A 35 -4.12 0.29 3.71
CA TYR A 35 -3.42 0.64 2.47
C TYR A 35 -3.36 -0.53 1.48
N SER A 36 -3.09 -1.73 1.97
CA SER A 36 -3.08 -2.95 1.15
C SER A 36 -4.43 -3.19 0.48
N LEU A 37 -5.54 -2.97 1.21
CA LEU A 37 -6.87 -3.09 0.63
C LEU A 37 -7.10 -2.01 -0.45
N MET A 38 -6.67 -0.77 -0.21
CA MET A 38 -6.78 0.29 -1.21
C MET A 38 -6.04 -0.04 -2.50
N VAL A 39 -4.78 -0.50 -2.40
CA VAL A 39 -3.98 -0.94 -3.56
C VAL A 39 -4.69 -2.06 -4.32
N LEU A 40 -5.30 -2.98 -3.59
CA LEU A 40 -6.03 -4.08 -4.18
C LEU A 40 -7.30 -3.66 -4.90
N LEU A 41 -8.05 -2.74 -4.31
CA LEU A 41 -9.27 -2.20 -4.91
C LEU A 41 -8.99 -1.52 -6.25
N GLU A 42 -7.77 -1.02 -6.48
CA GLU A 42 -7.38 -0.47 -7.79
C GLU A 42 -7.35 -1.52 -8.92
N LYS A 43 -7.23 -2.80 -8.59
CA LYS A 43 -7.32 -3.90 -9.56
C LYS A 43 -8.75 -4.16 -10.05
N LEU A 44 -9.75 -3.68 -9.32
CA LEU A 44 -11.15 -3.77 -9.69
C LEU A 44 -11.52 -2.68 -10.70
N ASN A 45 -12.45 -2.98 -11.61
CA ASN A 45 -13.05 -1.91 -12.40
C ASN A 45 -13.90 -0.98 -11.52
N PRO A 46 -14.18 0.26 -11.95
CA PRO A 46 -14.86 1.25 -11.09
C PRO A 46 -16.22 0.81 -10.54
N ARG A 47 -17.00 0.05 -11.32
CA ARG A 47 -18.30 -0.46 -10.86
C ARG A 47 -18.18 -1.57 -9.83
N GLN A 48 -17.24 -2.51 -10.03
CA GLN A 48 -16.94 -3.55 -9.06
C GLN A 48 -16.44 -2.94 -7.75
N ARG A 49 -15.54 -1.95 -7.85
CA ARG A 49 -15.00 -1.23 -6.69
C ARG A 49 -16.10 -0.52 -5.91
N GLY A 50 -16.96 0.24 -6.61
CA GLY A 50 -18.08 0.93 -5.96
C GLY A 50 -19.03 -0.01 -5.23
N VAL A 51 -19.45 -1.11 -5.88
CA VAL A 51 -20.30 -2.13 -5.24
C VAL A 51 -19.60 -2.77 -4.04
N PHE A 52 -18.31 -3.11 -4.17
CA PHE A 52 -17.55 -3.74 -3.10
C PHE A 52 -17.44 -2.83 -1.88
N ILE A 53 -17.06 -1.57 -2.07
CA ILE A 53 -16.90 -0.59 -0.97
C ILE A 53 -18.26 -0.35 -0.29
N LEU A 54 -19.33 -0.08 -1.04
CA LEU A 54 -20.64 0.17 -0.47
C LEU A 54 -21.16 -1.03 0.34
N LYS A 55 -20.91 -2.27 -0.12
CA LYS A 55 -21.36 -3.46 0.61
C LYS A 55 -20.46 -3.83 1.78
N GLU A 56 -19.13 -3.85 1.61
CA GLU A 56 -18.21 -4.40 2.61
C GLU A 56 -17.77 -3.38 3.66
N ALA A 57 -17.66 -2.09 3.29
CA ALA A 57 -17.24 -1.04 4.22
C ALA A 57 -18.41 -0.28 4.84
N PHE A 58 -19.50 -0.10 4.09
CA PHE A 58 -20.65 0.69 4.54
C PHE A 58 -21.93 -0.15 4.77
N ASP A 59 -21.87 -1.47 4.59
CA ASP A 59 -22.95 -2.45 4.80
C ASP A 59 -24.28 -2.12 4.08
N TYR A 60 -24.22 -1.42 2.95
CA TYR A 60 -25.40 -1.10 2.16
C TYR A 60 -26.07 -2.37 1.61
N GLU A 61 -27.40 -2.37 1.56
CA GLU A 61 -28.15 -3.44 0.90
C GLU A 61 -28.04 -3.34 -0.64
N HIS A 62 -28.22 -4.47 -1.35
CA HIS A 62 -28.08 -4.47 -2.80
C HIS A 62 -29.07 -3.56 -3.51
N GLU A 63 -30.23 -3.34 -2.91
CA GLU A 63 -31.27 -2.42 -3.37
C GLU A 63 -30.75 -0.97 -3.31
N GLU A 64 -30.15 -0.57 -2.20
CA GLU A 64 -29.55 0.76 -2.01
C GLU A 64 -28.36 0.99 -2.96
N ILE A 65 -27.50 -0.03 -3.10
CA ILE A 65 -26.36 0.02 -4.04
C ILE A 65 -26.85 0.16 -5.48
N ALA A 66 -27.93 -0.53 -5.83
CA ALA A 66 -28.54 -0.46 -7.16
C ALA A 66 -29.03 0.95 -7.47
N ASP A 67 -29.69 1.60 -6.52
CA ASP A 67 -30.18 2.97 -6.66
C ASP A 67 -29.02 3.99 -6.75
N VAL A 68 -28.02 3.89 -5.86
CA VAL A 68 -26.86 4.81 -5.85
C VAL A 68 -26.04 4.72 -7.14
N LEU A 69 -25.85 3.50 -7.68
CA LEU A 69 -24.99 3.28 -8.85
C LEU A 69 -25.75 3.25 -10.18
N GLY A 70 -27.09 3.38 -10.16
CA GLY A 70 -27.95 3.32 -11.35
C GLY A 70 -27.84 1.97 -12.08
N ILE A 71 -27.86 0.85 -11.34
CA ILE A 71 -27.77 -0.53 -11.85
C ILE A 71 -28.94 -1.37 -11.32
N SER A 72 -29.14 -2.57 -11.85
CA SER A 72 -30.12 -3.50 -11.27
C SER A 72 -29.55 -4.20 -10.02
N VAL A 73 -30.42 -4.63 -9.12
CA VAL A 73 -30.07 -5.39 -7.92
C VAL A 73 -29.29 -6.66 -8.27
N ASP A 74 -29.71 -7.37 -9.31
CA ASP A 74 -28.99 -8.57 -9.78
C ASP A 74 -27.60 -8.24 -10.32
N ASN A 75 -27.44 -7.10 -11.01
CA ASN A 75 -26.12 -6.63 -11.45
C ASN A 75 -25.22 -6.27 -10.26
N SER A 76 -25.77 -5.66 -9.22
CA SER A 76 -25.04 -5.39 -7.97
C SER A 76 -24.52 -6.70 -7.36
N ARG A 77 -25.35 -7.74 -7.22
CA ARG A 77 -24.92 -9.06 -6.73
C ARG A 77 -23.83 -9.71 -7.58
N GLN A 78 -23.98 -9.64 -8.91
CA GLN A 78 -22.98 -10.19 -9.84
C GLN A 78 -21.65 -9.44 -9.78
N LEU A 79 -21.66 -8.10 -9.69
CA LEU A 79 -20.46 -7.27 -9.58
C LEU A 79 -19.72 -7.57 -8.27
N LEU A 80 -20.43 -7.70 -7.15
CA LEU A 80 -19.84 -8.10 -5.87
C LEU A 80 -19.17 -9.47 -5.95
N ASN A 81 -19.86 -10.46 -6.53
CA ASN A 81 -19.29 -11.81 -6.70
C ASN A 81 -18.02 -11.80 -7.54
N ARG A 82 -18.00 -11.03 -8.64
CA ARG A 82 -16.81 -10.89 -9.49
C ARG A 82 -15.68 -10.17 -8.73
N ALA A 83 -16.00 -9.11 -7.99
CA ALA A 83 -15.04 -8.40 -7.15
C ALA A 83 -14.40 -9.35 -6.13
N ARG A 84 -15.21 -10.04 -5.33
CA ARG A 84 -14.72 -11.00 -4.33
C ARG A 84 -13.84 -12.09 -4.95
N LYS A 85 -14.24 -12.69 -6.09
CA LYS A 85 -13.42 -13.69 -6.78
C LYS A 85 -12.09 -13.14 -7.29
N GLN A 86 -12.07 -11.88 -7.74
CA GLN A 86 -10.85 -11.24 -8.19
C GLN A 86 -9.91 -10.95 -7.02
N LEU A 87 -10.46 -10.46 -5.91
CA LEU A 87 -9.71 -10.15 -4.69
C LEU A 87 -9.22 -11.43 -3.97
N GLN A 88 -9.99 -12.50 -3.95
CA GLN A 88 -9.59 -13.79 -3.37
C GLN A 88 -8.37 -14.42 -4.07
N LYS A 89 -8.18 -14.16 -5.36
CA LYS A 89 -6.98 -14.64 -6.09
C LYS A 89 -5.69 -13.94 -5.61
N GLU A 90 -5.81 -12.80 -5.00
CA GLU A 90 -4.69 -12.00 -4.51
C GLU A 90 -4.33 -12.32 -3.04
N ASN A 91 -5.00 -13.33 -2.44
CA ASN A 91 -4.72 -13.89 -1.11
C ASN A 91 -4.54 -12.85 0.00
N ILE A 92 -5.52 -11.92 0.15
CA ILE A 92 -5.47 -10.93 1.22
C ILE A 92 -6.09 -11.52 2.47
N GLN A 93 -5.24 -11.98 3.34
CA GLN A 93 -5.60 -12.14 4.74
C GLN A 93 -5.41 -10.76 5.41
N HIS A 94 -6.40 -10.35 6.19
CA HIS A 94 -6.26 -9.20 7.07
C HIS A 94 -4.97 -9.35 7.87
N ASP A 95 -4.22 -8.28 7.92
CA ASP A 95 -2.91 -8.19 8.55
C ASP A 95 -2.96 -8.77 9.97
N PRO A 96 -2.26 -9.88 10.24
CA PRO A 96 -2.12 -10.33 11.60
C PRO A 96 -1.38 -9.23 12.36
N ALA A 97 -1.72 -9.04 13.62
CA ALA A 97 -1.04 -8.09 14.48
C ALA A 97 0.48 -8.16 14.25
N VAL A 98 1.06 -7.05 13.77
CA VAL A 98 2.49 -6.96 13.48
C VAL A 98 3.26 -7.38 14.72
N LYS A 99 4.15 -8.37 14.59
CA LYS A 99 4.99 -8.79 15.71
C LYS A 99 5.80 -7.58 16.19
N ALA A 100 5.73 -7.30 17.50
CA ALA A 100 6.48 -6.20 18.10
C ALA A 100 7.96 -6.27 17.68
N GLY A 101 8.52 -5.14 17.24
CA GLY A 101 9.92 -5.05 16.79
C GLY A 101 10.20 -5.53 15.37
N SER A 102 9.19 -5.89 14.55
CA SER A 102 9.43 -6.31 13.16
C SER A 102 9.95 -5.15 12.31
N ILE A 103 9.44 -3.94 12.52
CA ILE A 103 9.91 -2.74 11.83
C ILE A 103 11.34 -2.38 12.25
N ASP A 104 11.66 -2.48 13.54
CA ASP A 104 13.02 -2.21 14.03
C ASP A 104 14.04 -3.18 13.43
N LYS A 105 13.67 -4.47 13.34
CA LYS A 105 14.53 -5.48 12.67
C LYS A 105 14.76 -5.13 11.20
N TYR A 106 13.71 -4.69 10.50
CA TYR A 106 13.84 -4.26 9.12
C TYR A 106 14.75 -3.04 8.99
N VAL A 107 14.59 -2.02 9.83
CA VAL A 107 15.46 -0.83 9.85
C VAL A 107 16.92 -1.23 10.07
N HIS A 108 17.19 -2.07 11.06
CA HIS A 108 18.55 -2.58 11.31
C HIS A 108 19.12 -3.36 10.14
N ALA A 109 18.31 -4.21 9.48
CA ALA A 109 18.75 -4.99 8.34
C ALA A 109 19.14 -4.10 7.14
N ILE A 110 18.30 -3.11 6.78
CA ILE A 110 18.61 -2.19 5.67
C ILE A 110 19.81 -1.30 5.97
N GLN A 111 19.97 -0.85 7.23
CA GLN A 111 21.11 -0.04 7.66
C GLN A 111 22.44 -0.83 7.66
N SER A 112 22.39 -2.14 7.90
CA SER A 112 23.59 -2.99 7.82
C SER A 112 24.10 -3.18 6.38
N GLY A 113 23.27 -2.92 5.37
CA GLY A 113 23.59 -3.17 3.96
C GLY A 113 23.66 -4.66 3.59
N ASP A 114 23.22 -5.55 4.48
CA ASP A 114 23.25 -7.00 4.30
C ASP A 114 21.92 -7.50 3.70
N ALA A 115 21.93 -7.79 2.41
CA ALA A 115 20.73 -8.26 1.71
C ALA A 115 20.21 -9.59 2.27
N ALA A 116 21.07 -10.49 2.78
CA ALA A 116 20.65 -11.76 3.35
C ALA A 116 19.79 -11.55 4.61
N ARG A 117 20.16 -10.59 5.46
CA ARG A 117 19.35 -10.23 6.63
C ARG A 117 18.00 -9.62 6.25
N VAL A 118 17.95 -8.87 5.15
CA VAL A 118 16.68 -8.36 4.63
C VAL A 118 15.83 -9.53 4.13
N GLU A 119 16.42 -10.48 3.36
CA GLU A 119 15.71 -11.66 2.85
C GLU A 119 15.02 -12.48 3.95
N GLU A 120 15.65 -12.64 5.11
CA GLU A 120 15.11 -13.39 6.26
C GLU A 120 13.80 -12.80 6.82
N LEU A 121 13.54 -11.52 6.56
CA LEU A 121 12.35 -10.82 7.04
C LEU A 121 11.19 -10.87 6.03
N LEU A 122 11.45 -11.31 4.80
CA LEU A 122 10.50 -11.29 3.70
C LEU A 122 9.84 -12.65 3.50
N THR A 123 8.56 -12.66 3.12
CA THR A 123 7.91 -13.88 2.62
C THR A 123 8.48 -14.29 1.26
N GLU A 124 8.32 -15.56 0.86
CA GLU A 124 8.79 -16.04 -0.45
C GLU A 124 8.20 -15.26 -1.62
N ASP A 125 6.95 -14.87 -1.50
CA ASP A 125 6.16 -14.18 -2.53
C ASP A 125 5.96 -12.68 -2.25
N ILE A 126 6.89 -12.07 -1.50
CA ILE A 126 6.94 -10.62 -1.25
C ILE A 126 6.83 -9.83 -2.55
N VAL A 127 6.13 -8.72 -2.50
CA VAL A 127 6.04 -7.77 -3.61
C VAL A 127 6.45 -6.37 -3.14
N ALA A 128 7.31 -5.71 -3.89
CA ALA A 128 7.66 -4.31 -3.69
C ALA A 128 7.20 -3.46 -4.87
N VAL A 129 6.45 -2.41 -4.59
CA VAL A 129 5.88 -1.48 -5.60
C VAL A 129 6.31 -0.06 -5.28
N SER A 130 6.64 0.73 -6.30
CA SER A 130 7.11 2.10 -6.12
C SER A 130 6.33 3.08 -6.99
N ASP A 131 5.87 4.19 -6.40
CA ASP A 131 5.17 5.28 -7.08
C ASP A 131 5.96 6.59 -6.94
N GLY A 132 6.54 7.07 -8.04
CA GLY A 132 7.23 8.36 -8.14
C GLY A 132 6.42 9.46 -8.82
N GLY A 133 5.24 9.15 -9.33
CA GLY A 133 4.37 10.10 -10.04
C GLY A 133 4.96 10.66 -11.34
N GLY A 134 6.03 10.06 -11.87
CA GLY A 134 6.80 10.63 -12.96
C GLY A 134 7.58 11.90 -12.60
N LYS A 135 7.58 12.30 -11.33
CA LYS A 135 8.23 13.53 -10.83
C LYS A 135 9.57 13.26 -10.17
N VAL A 136 9.72 12.07 -9.60
CA VAL A 136 10.96 11.59 -8.99
C VAL A 136 11.31 10.19 -9.49
N PRO A 137 12.59 9.80 -9.47
CA PRO A 137 13.00 8.45 -9.85
C PRO A 137 12.31 7.41 -8.95
N ALA A 138 11.66 6.42 -9.56
CA ALA A 138 11.02 5.29 -8.91
C ALA A 138 11.11 4.07 -9.82
N ALA A 139 10.98 2.88 -9.25
CA ALA A 139 10.87 1.67 -10.06
C ALA A 139 9.57 1.71 -10.88
N THR A 140 9.68 1.44 -12.17
CA THR A 140 8.54 1.48 -13.11
C THR A 140 7.77 0.18 -13.17
N LYS A 141 8.29 -0.88 -12.53
CA LYS A 141 7.67 -2.20 -12.42
C LYS A 141 7.84 -2.73 -11.00
N PRO A 142 6.91 -3.57 -10.52
CA PRO A 142 7.06 -4.24 -9.24
C PRO A 142 8.27 -5.20 -9.23
N PHE A 143 8.86 -5.38 -8.05
CA PHE A 143 9.80 -6.45 -7.75
C PHE A 143 9.06 -7.58 -7.04
N PHE A 144 9.43 -8.83 -7.35
CA PHE A 144 8.80 -10.03 -6.83
C PHE A 144 9.85 -10.98 -6.24
N GLY A 145 9.48 -11.63 -5.13
CA GLY A 145 10.32 -12.61 -4.47
C GLY A 145 11.42 -12.01 -3.60
N ARG A 146 11.77 -12.74 -2.54
CA ARG A 146 12.63 -12.20 -1.47
C ARG A 146 14.01 -11.75 -1.96
N HIS A 147 14.62 -12.48 -2.88
CA HIS A 147 15.96 -12.17 -3.36
C HIS A 147 16.01 -10.82 -4.10
N ASP A 148 15.15 -10.64 -5.09
CA ASP A 148 15.13 -9.42 -5.92
C ASP A 148 14.68 -8.20 -5.11
N VAL A 149 13.71 -8.40 -4.21
CA VAL A 149 13.21 -7.33 -3.33
C VAL A 149 14.29 -6.92 -2.32
N ALA A 150 15.00 -7.87 -1.69
CA ALA A 150 16.08 -7.56 -0.74
C ALA A 150 17.25 -6.83 -1.44
N ALA A 151 17.66 -7.29 -2.61
CA ALA A 151 18.69 -6.62 -3.42
C ALA A 151 18.28 -5.20 -3.81
N PHE A 152 17.03 -5.02 -4.25
CA PHE A 152 16.48 -3.70 -4.57
C PHE A 152 16.51 -2.77 -3.36
N ILE A 153 15.97 -3.21 -2.20
CA ILE A 153 15.89 -2.39 -0.98
C ILE A 153 17.29 -2.00 -0.51
N THR A 154 18.20 -2.96 -0.42
CA THR A 154 19.57 -2.73 0.03
C THR A 154 20.31 -1.76 -0.89
N GLY A 155 20.12 -1.94 -2.20
CA GLY A 155 20.73 -1.07 -3.20
C GLY A 155 20.24 0.37 -3.16
N ILE A 156 18.92 0.59 -3.04
CA ILE A 156 18.36 1.95 -2.94
C ILE A 156 18.70 2.60 -1.60
N PHE A 157 18.73 1.82 -0.49
CA PHE A 157 19.08 2.35 0.81
C PHE A 157 20.51 2.88 0.82
N GLY A 158 21.49 2.07 0.42
CA GLY A 158 22.89 2.46 0.37
C GLY A 158 23.15 3.68 -0.55
N LYS A 159 22.41 3.78 -1.65
CA LYS A 159 22.60 4.85 -2.63
C LYS A 159 21.91 6.17 -2.26
N PHE A 160 20.73 6.13 -1.64
CA PHE A 160 19.88 7.31 -1.50
C PHE A 160 19.49 7.65 -0.07
N TYR A 161 19.56 6.68 0.88
CA TYR A 161 18.98 6.83 2.21
C TYR A 161 19.97 6.56 3.35
N SER A 162 21.24 6.34 3.05
CA SER A 162 22.27 6.07 4.09
C SER A 162 22.41 7.20 5.12
N ALA A 163 22.12 8.44 4.73
CA ALA A 163 22.11 9.62 5.59
C ALA A 163 20.69 10.14 5.92
N ALA A 164 19.65 9.39 5.56
CA ALA A 164 18.29 9.81 5.83
C ALA A 164 17.94 9.65 7.31
N ARG A 165 17.19 10.60 7.85
CA ARG A 165 16.51 10.43 9.14
C ARG A 165 15.29 9.54 8.89
N ILE A 166 15.15 8.49 9.68
CA ILE A 166 14.07 7.51 9.54
C ILE A 166 13.18 7.62 10.78
N GLU A 167 11.88 7.77 10.55
CA GLU A 167 10.86 7.78 11.60
C GLU A 167 9.87 6.65 11.33
N SER A 168 9.42 5.99 12.39
CA SER A 168 8.33 5.00 12.31
C SER A 168 7.00 5.66 12.64
N GLY A 169 5.94 5.18 11.98
CA GLY A 169 4.57 5.62 12.24
C GLY A 169 3.57 4.71 11.56
N GLU A 170 2.37 5.21 11.32
CA GLU A 170 1.26 4.45 10.76
C GLU A 170 0.58 5.21 9.62
N VAL A 171 0.29 4.52 8.55
CA VAL A 171 -0.44 5.02 7.39
C VAL A 171 -1.55 4.03 7.05
N ASN A 172 -2.79 4.50 6.99
CA ASN A 172 -3.95 3.65 6.70
C ASN A 172 -3.98 2.37 7.58
N HIS A 173 -3.73 2.52 8.88
CA HIS A 173 -3.66 1.43 9.88
C HIS A 173 -2.57 0.38 9.60
N GLN A 174 -1.59 0.70 8.77
CA GLN A 174 -0.44 -0.16 8.50
C GLN A 174 0.86 0.50 8.95
N PRO A 175 1.81 -0.28 9.49
CA PRO A 175 3.12 0.25 9.85
C PRO A 175 3.78 0.93 8.67
N ALA A 176 4.42 2.06 8.93
CA ALA A 176 5.11 2.84 7.93
C ALA A 176 6.47 3.36 8.43
N LEU A 177 7.38 3.61 7.49
CA LEU A 177 8.64 4.31 7.71
C LEU A 177 8.71 5.54 6.83
N PHE A 178 9.03 6.66 7.45
CA PHE A 178 9.20 7.96 6.81
C PHE A 178 10.68 8.28 6.67
N PHE A 179 11.15 8.48 5.43
CA PHE A 179 12.54 8.79 5.13
C PHE A 179 12.68 10.26 4.78
N TYR A 180 13.35 11.00 5.64
CA TYR A 180 13.63 12.42 5.47
C TYR A 180 15.05 12.62 4.93
N VAL A 181 15.15 13.32 3.81
CA VAL A 181 16.42 13.73 3.20
C VAL A 181 16.45 15.24 3.16
N ASN A 182 17.47 15.88 3.76
CA ASN A 182 17.54 17.33 3.93
C ASN A 182 16.26 17.92 4.56
N GLU A 183 15.78 17.30 5.62
CA GLU A 183 14.56 17.66 6.38
C GLU A 183 13.24 17.56 5.59
N HIS A 184 13.26 17.08 4.35
CA HIS A 184 12.07 16.86 3.54
C HIS A 184 11.70 15.38 3.46
N LEU A 185 10.42 15.07 3.64
CA LEU A 185 9.92 13.71 3.43
C LEU A 185 10.11 13.32 1.96
N SER A 186 11.00 12.36 1.72
CA SER A 186 11.39 11.89 0.39
C SER A 186 10.70 10.59 0.01
N THR A 187 10.40 9.75 1.00
CA THR A 187 9.76 8.44 0.78
C THR A 187 8.99 8.03 2.03
N CYS A 188 7.81 7.48 1.83
CA CYS A 188 7.11 6.70 2.83
C CYS A 188 7.08 5.24 2.36
N GLN A 189 7.57 4.32 3.19
CA GLN A 189 7.42 2.88 2.99
C GLN A 189 6.27 2.39 3.84
N ILE A 190 5.26 1.78 3.24
CA ILE A 190 4.09 1.22 3.94
C ILE A 190 4.18 -0.29 3.83
N PHE A 191 3.95 -1.00 4.95
CA PHE A 191 4.20 -2.42 5.06
C PHE A 191 2.93 -3.23 5.28
N SER A 192 2.82 -4.37 4.61
CA SER A 192 1.90 -5.41 5.03
C SER A 192 2.65 -6.66 5.47
N PHE A 193 2.09 -7.36 6.45
CA PHE A 193 2.70 -8.53 7.06
C PHE A 193 1.79 -9.75 6.92
N GLU A 194 2.40 -10.92 6.78
CA GLU A 194 1.80 -12.22 7.02
C GLU A 194 2.51 -12.92 8.19
N LYS A 195 2.03 -14.11 8.58
CA LYS A 195 2.60 -14.87 9.71
C LYS A 195 4.11 -15.08 9.59
N ASP A 196 4.61 -15.21 8.36
CA ASP A 196 5.98 -15.59 8.04
C ASP A 196 6.89 -14.41 7.71
N GLY A 197 6.37 -13.16 7.68
CA GLY A 197 7.19 -11.98 7.42
C GLY A 197 6.49 -10.85 6.67
N LEU A 198 7.29 -9.98 6.08
CA LEU A 198 6.84 -8.89 5.23
C LEU A 198 6.31 -9.42 3.91
N LYS A 199 5.06 -9.09 3.57
CA LYS A 199 4.35 -9.54 2.37
C LYS A 199 4.32 -8.51 1.26
N ASN A 200 4.13 -7.24 1.60
CA ASN A 200 4.18 -6.15 0.63
C ASN A 200 4.94 -4.95 1.21
N ILE A 201 5.66 -4.25 0.36
CA ILE A 201 6.27 -2.96 0.66
C ILE A 201 5.87 -1.98 -0.44
N PHE A 202 5.16 -0.92 -0.05
CA PHE A 202 4.73 0.13 -0.95
C PHE A 202 5.61 1.37 -0.75
N PHE A 203 6.39 1.74 -1.77
CA PHE A 203 7.27 2.90 -1.74
C PHE A 203 6.54 4.10 -2.33
N MET A 204 5.90 4.90 -1.49
CA MET A 204 5.33 6.18 -1.89
C MET A 204 6.43 7.23 -1.97
N ARG A 205 6.70 7.69 -3.19
CA ARG A 205 7.70 8.72 -3.50
C ARG A 205 7.14 9.92 -4.25
N ASN A 206 5.88 9.81 -4.73
CA ASN A 206 5.21 10.91 -5.41
C ASN A 206 5.05 12.11 -4.45
N PRO A 207 5.73 13.25 -4.71
CA PRO A 207 5.74 14.38 -3.79
C PRO A 207 4.37 15.03 -3.60
N GLU A 208 3.44 14.84 -4.53
CA GLU A 208 2.06 15.34 -4.37
C GLU A 208 1.28 14.50 -3.37
N LYS A 209 1.45 13.17 -3.40
CA LYS A 209 0.79 12.25 -2.49
C LYS A 209 1.42 12.22 -1.10
N LEU A 210 2.71 12.53 -0.99
CA LEU A 210 3.38 12.64 0.31
C LEU A 210 2.86 13.82 1.16
N LYS A 211 2.26 14.84 0.54
CA LYS A 211 1.69 16.00 1.26
C LYS A 211 0.54 15.63 2.20
N SER A 212 -0.15 14.53 1.95
CA SER A 212 -1.27 14.06 2.78
C SER A 212 -0.84 13.41 4.10
N ILE A 213 0.47 13.17 4.26
CA ILE A 213 1.06 12.50 5.43
C ILE A 213 2.22 13.28 6.04
N THR A 214 2.35 14.58 5.71
CA THR A 214 3.34 15.52 6.27
C THR A 214 2.70 16.51 7.21
#